data_8793952194d5a5ae79b5b02a7835bc11
#
_entry.id   8793952194d5a5ae79b5b02a7835bc11
#
_cell.length_a   1.000
_cell.length_b   1.000
_cell.length_c   1.000
_cell.angle_alpha   90.00
_cell.angle_beta   90.00
_cell.angle_gamma   90.00
#
_symmetry.space_group_name_H-M   'P 1'
#
loop_
_entity.id
_entity.type
_entity.pdbx_description
1 polymer ?
#
loop_
_entity_poly.entity_id
_entity_poly.type
_entity_poly.pdbx_seq_one_letter_code
_entity_poly.pdbx_strand_id
1 'polypeptide(L)'
;MRTDIYASGSSGNCYRVSDGETSLLLECGIPYKKILSHVDFDISSISGVLVSHEHGDHAKSCKELARLGLDIYASAGTFNALGVDGYHYKPVKAHSAFDIGTLSIYPFDVQHDAAEPLGFVITSRITKERLLFFTDTYYVRYVFKGITHIMAECNYSVKTIRQDLDRTRRDRLFESHMSLEHLIELLGHYDMSKVKKIYLMHLSDDNSDEEMFRREIRRATGAEVEIC
;
A
#
# COMPACT_ATOMS: atom_id res chain seq x y z
N MET A 1 14.48 -3.15 -6.36
CA MET A 1 13.26 -3.88 -5.88
C MET A 1 12.27 -3.91 -7.03
N ARG A 2 11.77 -5.08 -7.39
CA ARG A 2 10.76 -5.24 -8.44
C ARG A 2 9.37 -5.13 -7.83
N THR A 3 8.46 -4.46 -8.54
CA THR A 3 7.05 -4.33 -8.15
C THR A 3 6.19 -4.74 -9.34
N ASP A 4 5.25 -5.67 -9.11
CA ASP A 4 4.24 -6.08 -10.07
C ASP A 4 2.87 -5.65 -9.55
N ILE A 5 2.09 -4.95 -10.36
CA ILE A 5 0.76 -4.44 -10.01
C ILE A 5 -0.28 -5.45 -10.49
N TYR A 6 -1.03 -6.04 -9.57
CA TYR A 6 -2.10 -6.99 -9.91
C TYR A 6 -3.47 -6.32 -9.95
N ALA A 7 -3.70 -5.36 -9.05
CA ALA A 7 -4.88 -4.51 -9.04
C ALA A 7 -4.63 -3.29 -8.13
N SER A 8 -5.29 -2.18 -8.44
CA SER A 8 -5.26 -0.95 -7.64
C SER A 8 -6.59 -0.22 -7.76
N GLY A 9 -7.15 0.26 -6.63
CA GLY A 9 -8.38 1.02 -6.56
C GLY A 9 -9.44 0.40 -5.65
N SER A 10 -10.61 1.03 -5.56
CA SER A 10 -11.71 0.65 -4.66
C SER A 10 -12.34 -0.71 -4.97
N SER A 11 -12.06 -1.30 -6.12
CA SER A 11 -12.50 -2.67 -6.49
C SER A 11 -11.60 -3.76 -5.91
N GLY A 12 -10.40 -3.41 -5.46
CA GLY A 12 -9.44 -4.29 -4.81
C GLY A 12 -7.99 -3.94 -5.11
N ASN A 13 -7.17 -4.06 -4.10
CA ASN A 13 -5.74 -3.74 -4.11
C ASN A 13 -4.92 -5.02 -3.92
N CYS A 14 -3.92 -5.24 -4.76
CA CYS A 14 -2.98 -6.34 -4.63
C CYS A 14 -1.72 -6.06 -5.45
N TYR A 15 -0.58 -6.13 -4.80
CA TYR A 15 0.72 -5.85 -5.41
C TYR A 15 1.71 -6.93 -5.00
N ARG A 16 2.68 -7.24 -5.86
CA ARG A 16 3.81 -8.09 -5.51
C ARG A 16 5.08 -7.27 -5.46
N VAL A 17 5.86 -7.43 -4.40
CA VAL A 17 7.17 -6.80 -4.25
C VAL A 17 8.23 -7.87 -4.03
N SER A 18 9.36 -7.78 -4.74
CA SER A 18 10.45 -8.76 -4.62
C SER A 18 11.82 -8.09 -4.72
N ASP A 19 12.79 -8.62 -3.97
CA ASP A 19 14.20 -8.27 -4.11
C ASP A 19 15.04 -9.31 -4.90
N GLY A 20 14.34 -10.30 -5.47
CA GLY A 20 14.93 -11.41 -6.22
C GLY A 20 15.03 -12.71 -5.43
N GLU A 21 15.11 -12.64 -4.11
CA GLU A 21 15.16 -13.80 -3.21
C GLU A 21 13.83 -13.97 -2.45
N THR A 22 13.31 -12.89 -1.90
CA THR A 22 12.06 -12.86 -1.14
C THR A 22 11.00 -12.09 -1.91
N SER A 23 9.79 -12.66 -2.01
CA SER A 23 8.63 -12.01 -2.60
C SER A 23 7.50 -11.90 -1.58
N LEU A 24 6.87 -10.73 -1.49
CA LEU A 24 5.70 -10.46 -0.66
C LEU A 24 4.53 -10.00 -1.50
N LEU A 25 3.32 -10.31 -1.06
CA LEU A 25 2.15 -9.55 -1.48
C LEU A 25 1.94 -8.36 -0.53
N LEU A 26 1.63 -7.20 -1.10
CA LEU A 26 1.08 -6.06 -0.40
C LEU A 26 -0.39 -6.01 -0.76
N GLU A 27 -1.26 -6.11 0.23
CA GLU A 27 -2.69 -6.28 0.11
C GLU A 27 -3.13 -7.60 -0.58
N CYS A 28 -4.36 -8.00 -0.30
CA CYS A 28 -5.00 -9.15 -0.92
C CYS A 28 -6.51 -8.88 -1.16
N GLY A 29 -6.84 -7.68 -1.60
CA GLY A 29 -8.20 -7.18 -1.77
C GLY A 29 -8.94 -7.70 -2.99
N ILE A 30 -8.31 -8.50 -3.84
CA ILE A 30 -8.94 -9.14 -5.01
C ILE A 30 -9.25 -10.61 -4.74
N PRO A 31 -10.14 -11.26 -5.51
CA PRO A 31 -10.44 -12.68 -5.34
C PRO A 31 -9.17 -13.57 -5.38
N TYR A 32 -9.03 -14.49 -4.43
CA TYR A 32 -7.82 -15.34 -4.30
C TYR A 32 -7.47 -16.09 -5.59
N LYS A 33 -8.45 -16.50 -6.38
CA LYS A 33 -8.23 -17.17 -7.68
C LYS A 33 -7.50 -16.27 -8.68
N LYS A 34 -7.76 -14.96 -8.66
CA LYS A 34 -7.01 -13.99 -9.45
C LYS A 34 -5.58 -13.86 -8.94
N ILE A 35 -5.37 -13.81 -7.61
CA ILE A 35 -4.02 -13.80 -7.02
C ILE A 35 -3.25 -15.04 -7.48
N LEU A 36 -3.83 -16.23 -7.37
CA LEU A 36 -3.19 -17.47 -7.82
C LEU A 36 -2.81 -17.41 -9.32
N SER A 37 -3.68 -16.87 -10.16
CA SER A 37 -3.39 -16.72 -11.59
C SER A 37 -2.21 -15.78 -11.86
N HIS A 38 -2.07 -14.70 -11.07
CA HIS A 38 -0.95 -13.76 -11.20
C HIS A 38 0.40 -14.33 -10.75
N VAL A 39 0.40 -15.34 -9.90
CA VAL A 39 1.61 -16.05 -9.46
C VAL A 39 1.76 -17.42 -10.15
N ASP A 40 1.13 -17.61 -11.31
CA ASP A 40 1.16 -18.84 -12.10
C ASP A 40 0.80 -20.10 -11.28
N PHE A 41 -0.10 -19.95 -10.29
CA PHE A 41 -0.51 -20.96 -9.32
C PHE A 41 0.63 -21.48 -8.42
N ASP A 42 1.80 -20.85 -8.45
CA ASP A 42 2.91 -21.12 -7.55
C ASP A 42 2.86 -20.20 -6.31
N ILE A 43 1.97 -20.55 -5.38
CA ILE A 43 1.82 -19.81 -4.12
C ILE A 43 3.08 -19.89 -3.24
N SER A 44 3.91 -20.92 -3.43
CA SER A 44 5.16 -21.09 -2.68
C SER A 44 6.22 -20.04 -3.04
N SER A 45 6.06 -19.36 -4.17
CA SER A 45 6.90 -18.21 -4.56
C SER A 45 6.66 -16.96 -3.70
N ILE A 46 5.61 -16.95 -2.88
CA ILE A 46 5.26 -15.84 -1.99
C ILE A 46 5.62 -16.18 -0.54
N SER A 47 6.44 -15.37 0.08
CA SER A 47 6.93 -15.57 1.46
C SER A 47 5.98 -15.05 2.53
N GLY A 48 4.97 -14.25 2.16
CA GLY A 48 3.96 -13.72 3.08
C GLY A 48 3.15 -12.58 2.46
N VAL A 49 2.13 -12.14 3.17
CA VAL A 49 1.22 -11.08 2.77
C VAL A 49 1.21 -9.99 3.84
N LEU A 50 1.49 -8.74 3.47
CA LEU A 50 1.31 -7.57 4.34
C LEU A 50 -0.06 -6.96 4.04
N VAL A 51 -0.88 -6.76 5.07
CA VAL A 51 -2.21 -6.14 4.94
C VAL A 51 -2.25 -4.89 5.78
N SER A 52 -2.62 -3.77 5.16
CA SER A 52 -2.67 -2.47 5.84
C SER A 52 -3.81 -2.38 6.84
N HIS A 53 -5.02 -2.83 6.45
CA HIS A 53 -6.22 -2.77 7.28
C HIS A 53 -7.31 -3.74 6.78
N GLU A 54 -8.44 -3.82 7.50
CA GLU A 54 -9.49 -4.84 7.32
C GLU A 54 -10.48 -4.59 6.19
N HIS A 55 -10.49 -3.45 5.53
CA HIS A 55 -11.46 -3.19 4.46
C HIS A 55 -11.39 -4.22 3.33
N GLY A 56 -12.55 -4.49 2.71
CA GLY A 56 -12.70 -5.61 1.78
C GLY A 56 -11.83 -5.52 0.53
N ASP A 57 -11.54 -4.32 0.07
CA ASP A 57 -10.65 -4.06 -1.07
C ASP A 57 -9.14 -4.15 -0.72
N HIS A 58 -8.81 -4.45 0.56
CA HIS A 58 -7.45 -4.71 1.03
C HIS A 58 -7.27 -6.13 1.59
N ALA A 59 -8.27 -6.68 2.28
CA ALA A 59 -8.17 -7.91 3.06
C ALA A 59 -9.05 -9.08 2.57
N LYS A 60 -9.74 -8.93 1.43
CA LYS A 60 -10.76 -9.87 0.92
C LYS A 60 -10.35 -11.33 0.94
N SER A 61 -9.12 -11.63 0.55
CA SER A 61 -8.63 -13.00 0.39
C SER A 61 -7.73 -13.48 1.54
N CYS A 62 -7.67 -12.76 2.66
CA CYS A 62 -6.86 -13.15 3.82
C CYS A 62 -7.14 -14.59 4.28
N LYS A 63 -8.42 -14.97 4.39
CA LYS A 63 -8.83 -16.30 4.89
C LYS A 63 -8.40 -17.42 3.93
N GLU A 64 -8.57 -17.20 2.64
CA GLU A 64 -8.21 -18.17 1.61
C GLU A 64 -6.69 -18.35 1.52
N LEU A 65 -5.93 -17.26 1.53
CA LEU A 65 -4.47 -17.30 1.46
C LEU A 65 -3.87 -17.95 2.72
N ALA A 66 -4.39 -17.67 3.92
CA ALA A 66 -3.99 -18.35 5.14
C ALA A 66 -4.26 -19.85 5.09
N ARG A 67 -5.41 -20.30 4.54
CA ARG A 67 -5.71 -21.73 4.33
C ARG A 67 -4.78 -22.40 3.32
N LEU A 68 -4.21 -21.64 2.40
CA LEU A 68 -3.19 -22.13 1.46
C LEU A 68 -1.78 -22.16 2.06
N GLY A 69 -1.63 -21.78 3.35
CA GLY A 69 -0.38 -21.85 4.08
C GLY A 69 0.46 -20.57 4.07
N LEU A 70 -0.06 -19.45 3.52
CA LEU A 70 0.63 -18.17 3.59
C LEU A 70 0.45 -17.50 4.95
N ASP A 71 1.54 -16.99 5.50
CA ASP A 71 1.49 -16.11 6.66
C ASP A 71 1.00 -14.71 6.27
N ILE A 72 -0.03 -14.25 6.99
CA ILE A 72 -0.64 -12.92 6.83
C ILE A 72 -0.14 -12.04 7.98
N TYR A 73 0.43 -10.89 7.65
CA TYR A 73 0.96 -9.93 8.61
C TYR A 73 0.09 -8.67 8.59
N ALA A 74 -0.56 -8.36 9.69
CA ALA A 74 -1.37 -7.17 9.89
C ALA A 74 -1.39 -6.80 11.37
N SER A 75 -2.00 -5.66 11.72
CA SER A 75 -2.20 -5.30 13.12
C SER A 75 -3.16 -6.26 13.84
N ALA A 76 -3.09 -6.30 15.16
CA ALA A 76 -4.05 -7.06 15.97
C ALA A 76 -5.47 -6.52 15.81
N GLY A 77 -5.63 -5.18 15.67
CA GLY A 77 -6.92 -4.53 15.38
C GLY A 77 -7.51 -5.02 14.08
N THR A 78 -6.71 -5.08 13.00
CA THR A 78 -7.14 -5.62 11.70
C THR A 78 -7.64 -7.07 11.80
N PHE A 79 -6.90 -7.97 12.48
CA PHE A 79 -7.34 -9.36 12.64
C PHE A 79 -8.60 -9.50 13.49
N ASN A 80 -8.73 -8.70 14.54
CA ASN A 80 -9.95 -8.66 15.37
C ASN A 80 -11.16 -8.21 14.54
N ALA A 81 -11.02 -7.15 13.74
CA ALA A 81 -12.08 -6.65 12.89
C ALA A 81 -12.48 -7.66 11.78
N LEU A 82 -11.51 -8.41 11.22
CA LEU A 82 -11.77 -9.50 10.27
C LEU A 82 -12.39 -10.74 10.91
N GLY A 83 -12.37 -10.84 12.25
CA GLY A 83 -12.82 -12.04 12.97
C GLY A 83 -11.99 -13.27 12.59
N VAL A 84 -10.66 -13.15 12.58
CA VAL A 84 -9.73 -14.23 12.22
C VAL A 84 -8.68 -14.42 13.30
N ASP A 85 -8.31 -15.69 13.50
CA ASP A 85 -7.23 -16.12 14.38
C ASP A 85 -6.57 -17.38 13.81
N GLY A 86 -5.45 -17.79 14.40
CA GLY A 86 -4.75 -19.03 14.05
C GLY A 86 -3.29 -18.83 13.63
N TYR A 87 -2.64 -19.93 13.32
CA TYR A 87 -1.19 -19.99 13.12
C TYR A 87 -0.65 -19.07 12.03
N HIS A 88 -1.38 -18.91 10.93
CA HIS A 88 -0.97 -18.10 9.78
C HIS A 88 -1.27 -16.60 9.92
N TYR A 89 -1.93 -16.16 10.97
CA TYR A 89 -2.16 -14.75 11.27
C TYR A 89 -1.08 -14.25 12.22
N LYS A 90 -0.19 -13.40 11.73
CA LYS A 90 0.99 -12.88 12.42
C LYS A 90 0.75 -11.42 12.83
N PRO A 91 0.29 -11.16 14.04
CA PRO A 91 0.04 -9.79 14.48
C PRO A 91 1.37 -9.02 14.58
N VAL A 92 1.41 -7.86 13.92
CA VAL A 92 2.54 -6.92 13.96
C VAL A 92 2.10 -5.61 14.60
N LYS A 93 3.06 -4.85 15.13
CA LYS A 93 2.80 -3.56 15.79
C LYS A 93 3.53 -2.44 15.07
N ALA A 94 2.89 -1.28 15.00
CA ALA A 94 3.56 -0.06 14.57
C ALA A 94 4.87 0.14 15.35
N HIS A 95 5.89 0.62 14.68
CA HIS A 95 7.24 0.90 15.20
C HIS A 95 8.02 -0.32 15.72
N SER A 96 7.58 -1.54 15.41
CA SER A 96 8.30 -2.77 15.75
C SER A 96 8.70 -3.52 14.48
N ALA A 97 9.98 -3.41 14.12
CA ALA A 97 10.50 -4.08 12.93
C ALA A 97 10.50 -5.60 13.07
N PHE A 98 10.28 -6.31 11.96
CA PHE A 98 10.40 -7.75 11.84
C PHE A 98 10.93 -8.13 10.46
N ASP A 99 11.34 -9.39 10.29
CA ASP A 99 11.95 -9.87 9.06
C ASP A 99 11.08 -10.94 8.40
N ILE A 100 11.01 -10.91 7.07
CA ILE A 100 10.50 -12.00 6.24
C ILE A 100 11.56 -12.29 5.17
N GLY A 101 12.20 -13.46 5.24
CA GLY A 101 13.30 -13.81 4.35
C GLY A 101 14.41 -12.75 4.38
N THR A 102 14.69 -12.15 3.22
CA THR A 102 15.71 -11.10 3.04
C THR A 102 15.19 -9.68 3.24
N LEU A 103 13.89 -9.53 3.50
CA LEU A 103 13.23 -8.23 3.67
C LEU A 103 13.03 -7.91 5.15
N SER A 104 13.43 -6.72 5.56
CA SER A 104 13.12 -6.15 6.89
C SER A 104 11.95 -5.18 6.74
N ILE A 105 10.90 -5.41 7.53
CA ILE A 105 9.63 -4.69 7.48
C ILE A 105 9.51 -3.81 8.72
N TYR A 106 9.23 -2.54 8.52
CA TYR A 106 8.96 -1.58 9.59
C TYR A 106 7.54 -1.03 9.42
N PRO A 107 6.56 -1.51 10.20
CA PRO A 107 5.21 -0.97 10.20
C PRO A 107 5.16 0.40 10.86
N PHE A 108 4.28 1.28 10.40
CA PHE A 108 3.97 2.56 11.05
C PHE A 108 2.47 2.85 10.96
N ASP A 109 1.95 3.60 11.92
CA ASP A 109 0.54 3.97 11.97
C ASP A 109 0.20 5.02 10.91
N VAL A 110 -0.96 4.88 10.29
CA VAL A 110 -1.55 5.83 9.35
C VAL A 110 -2.94 6.28 9.83
N GLN A 111 -3.52 7.29 9.19
CA GLN A 111 -4.78 7.89 9.61
C GLN A 111 -5.90 7.48 8.65
N HIS A 112 -6.75 6.55 9.10
CA HIS A 112 -7.87 6.01 8.32
C HIS A 112 -8.99 5.55 9.25
N ASP A 113 -10.21 5.41 8.72
CA ASP A 113 -11.40 4.90 9.44
C ASP A 113 -11.39 3.36 9.56
N ALA A 114 -10.29 2.81 10.06
CA ALA A 114 -10.04 1.39 10.27
C ALA A 114 -9.57 1.11 11.72
N ALA A 115 -9.60 -0.14 12.15
CA ALA A 115 -9.35 -0.50 13.55
C ALA A 115 -7.92 -0.19 14.02
N GLU A 116 -6.91 -0.51 13.22
CA GLU A 116 -5.49 -0.24 13.51
C GLU A 116 -4.69 -0.25 12.20
N PRO A 117 -4.88 0.79 11.33
CA PRO A 117 -4.30 0.79 9.99
C PRO A 117 -2.81 1.04 9.99
N LEU A 118 -2.07 0.35 9.10
CA LEU A 118 -0.63 0.39 8.99
C LEU A 118 -0.14 0.74 7.58
N GLY A 119 0.92 1.55 7.52
CA GLY A 119 1.83 1.61 6.38
C GLY A 119 3.10 0.81 6.67
N PHE A 120 3.93 0.58 5.65
CA PHE A 120 5.13 -0.24 5.76
C PHE A 120 6.34 0.40 5.08
N VAL A 121 7.50 0.36 5.75
CA VAL A 121 8.79 0.54 5.10
C VAL A 121 9.44 -0.83 4.94
N ILE A 122 9.67 -1.24 3.70
CA ILE A 122 10.24 -2.53 3.33
C ILE A 122 11.67 -2.31 2.86
N THR A 123 12.64 -2.90 3.56
CA THR A 123 14.07 -2.75 3.27
C THR A 123 14.66 -4.09 2.85
N SER A 124 15.22 -4.16 1.65
CA SER A 124 15.99 -5.35 1.24
C SER A 124 17.37 -5.35 1.88
N ARG A 125 17.70 -6.44 2.53
CA ARG A 125 19.05 -6.68 3.08
C ARG A 125 20.07 -7.03 1.98
N ILE A 126 19.60 -7.40 0.79
CA ILE A 126 20.44 -7.73 -0.38
C ILE A 126 20.70 -6.48 -1.21
N THR A 127 19.67 -5.88 -1.78
CA THR A 127 19.80 -4.74 -2.71
C THR A 127 20.01 -3.40 -2.02
N LYS A 128 19.77 -3.33 -0.69
CA LYS A 128 19.75 -2.11 0.13
C LYS A 128 18.69 -1.09 -0.30
N GLU A 129 17.80 -1.46 -1.20
CA GLU A 129 16.67 -0.63 -1.60
C GLU A 129 15.61 -0.59 -0.50
N ARG A 130 14.91 0.54 -0.42
CA ARG A 130 13.86 0.79 0.58
C ARG A 130 12.60 1.28 -0.12
N LEU A 131 11.52 0.53 0.06
CA LEU A 131 10.20 0.87 -0.42
C LEU A 131 9.37 1.42 0.74
N LEU A 132 8.77 2.58 0.53
CA LEU A 132 7.71 3.13 1.38
C LEU A 132 6.37 2.78 0.76
N PHE A 133 5.50 2.12 1.52
CA PHE A 133 4.14 1.76 1.13
C PHE A 133 3.13 2.33 2.11
N PHE A 134 2.16 3.08 1.63
CA PHE A 134 0.98 3.50 2.38
C PHE A 134 -0.22 3.71 1.44
N THR A 135 -1.39 3.37 1.93
CA THR A 135 -2.67 3.51 1.25
C THR A 135 -3.72 3.93 2.26
N ASP A 136 -4.86 4.42 1.78
CA ASP A 136 -6.03 4.79 2.58
C ASP A 136 -5.65 5.61 3.82
N THR A 137 -5.07 6.79 3.56
CA THR A 137 -4.73 7.73 4.62
C THR A 137 -4.69 9.14 4.08
N TYR A 138 -5.30 10.07 4.78
CA TYR A 138 -5.22 11.48 4.39
C TYR A 138 -3.89 12.14 4.82
N TYR A 139 -3.15 11.50 5.75
CA TYR A 139 -1.93 12.08 6.29
C TYR A 139 -0.95 11.03 6.79
N VAL A 140 0.35 11.23 6.48
CA VAL A 140 1.47 10.46 7.03
C VAL A 140 2.38 11.41 7.80
N ARG A 141 2.49 11.18 9.13
CA ARG A 141 3.27 12.06 10.03
C ARG A 141 4.77 11.79 10.03
N TYR A 142 5.21 10.74 9.36
CA TYR A 142 6.60 10.26 9.43
C TYR A 142 7.34 10.55 8.12
N VAL A 143 8.63 10.89 8.25
CA VAL A 143 9.57 10.99 7.11
C VAL A 143 10.67 9.97 7.31
N PHE A 144 10.80 9.03 6.39
CA PHE A 144 11.79 7.96 6.44
C PHE A 144 12.99 8.27 5.57
N LYS A 145 14.22 8.06 6.09
CA LYS A 145 15.46 8.34 5.34
C LYS A 145 15.79 7.21 4.37
N GLY A 146 16.41 7.55 3.26
CA GLY A 146 16.98 6.58 2.31
C GLY A 146 15.95 5.79 1.52
N ILE A 147 14.75 6.31 1.34
CA ILE A 147 13.70 5.71 0.49
C ILE A 147 14.16 5.76 -0.97
N THR A 148 13.99 4.63 -1.67
CA THR A 148 14.35 4.46 -3.08
C THR A 148 13.14 4.24 -3.98
N HIS A 149 12.05 3.75 -3.42
CA HIS A 149 10.77 3.52 -4.09
C HIS A 149 9.64 3.97 -3.18
N ILE A 150 8.59 4.54 -3.76
CA ILE A 150 7.40 4.97 -3.03
C ILE A 150 6.18 4.37 -3.72
N MET A 151 5.35 3.67 -2.98
CA MET A 151 4.01 3.24 -3.36
C MET A 151 3.03 3.99 -2.47
N ALA A 152 2.36 4.98 -3.02
CA ALA A 152 1.54 5.90 -2.26
C ALA A 152 0.14 6.03 -2.87
N GLU A 153 -0.87 6.08 -2.03
CA GLU A 153 -2.18 6.51 -2.47
C GLU A 153 -2.14 7.93 -3.04
N CYS A 154 -2.89 8.15 -4.12
CA CYS A 154 -3.18 9.47 -4.67
C CYS A 154 -4.61 9.45 -5.20
N ASN A 155 -5.58 9.57 -4.29
CA ASN A 155 -6.98 9.25 -4.58
C ASN A 155 -7.69 10.34 -5.38
N TYR A 156 -7.48 11.60 -5.04
CA TYR A 156 -8.17 12.74 -5.63
C TYR A 156 -7.29 13.99 -5.67
N SER A 157 -7.76 15.04 -6.37
CA SER A 157 -7.24 16.40 -6.26
C SER A 157 -8.39 17.36 -6.01
N VAL A 158 -8.12 18.47 -5.32
CA VAL A 158 -9.11 19.55 -5.17
C VAL A 158 -9.56 20.13 -6.51
N LYS A 159 -8.81 19.89 -7.58
CA LYS A 159 -9.13 20.33 -8.95
C LYS A 159 -10.01 19.35 -9.72
N THR A 160 -9.96 18.05 -9.36
CA THR A 160 -10.68 16.97 -10.07
C THR A 160 -11.90 16.46 -9.30
N ILE A 161 -12.03 16.85 -8.02
CA ILE A 161 -13.16 16.43 -7.21
C ILE A 161 -14.48 16.87 -7.81
N ARG A 162 -15.43 15.95 -7.92
CA ARG A 162 -16.77 16.21 -8.43
C ARG A 162 -17.49 17.25 -7.56
N GLN A 163 -18.09 18.26 -8.21
CA GLN A 163 -18.81 19.34 -7.52
C GLN A 163 -20.18 18.88 -6.99
N ASP A 164 -20.74 17.81 -7.55
CA ASP A 164 -22.03 17.21 -7.16
C ASP A 164 -21.91 16.16 -6.04
N LEU A 165 -20.71 15.93 -5.52
CA LEU A 165 -20.53 15.09 -4.33
C LEU A 165 -21.31 15.68 -3.14
N ASP A 166 -22.17 14.87 -2.54
CA ASP A 166 -22.82 15.24 -1.29
C ASP A 166 -21.77 15.48 -0.17
N ARG A 167 -22.18 16.28 0.83
CA ARG A 167 -21.27 16.72 1.90
C ARG A 167 -20.65 15.54 2.66
N THR A 168 -21.43 14.53 2.98
CA THR A 168 -20.98 13.38 3.77
C THR A 168 -19.90 12.59 3.04
N ARG A 169 -20.09 12.34 1.74
CA ARG A 169 -19.07 11.64 0.90
C ARG A 169 -17.83 12.48 0.73
N ARG A 170 -17.97 13.80 0.59
CA ARG A 170 -16.84 14.73 0.49
C ARG A 170 -16.04 14.76 1.78
N ASP A 171 -16.69 14.91 2.93
CA ASP A 171 -16.04 14.95 4.23
C ASP A 171 -15.28 13.61 4.48
N ARG A 172 -15.93 12.46 4.20
CA ARG A 172 -15.27 11.15 4.27
C ARG A 172 -14.04 11.05 3.36
N LEU A 173 -14.15 11.52 2.10
CA LEU A 173 -13.01 11.50 1.17
C LEU A 173 -11.81 12.28 1.74
N PHE A 174 -12.05 13.45 2.33
CA PHE A 174 -11.00 14.28 2.90
C PHE A 174 -10.37 13.72 4.18
N GLU A 175 -11.13 12.98 4.96
CA GLU A 175 -10.69 12.40 6.22
C GLU A 175 -10.07 11.00 6.08
N SER A 176 -10.24 10.34 4.92
CA SER A 176 -9.81 8.95 4.73
C SER A 176 -8.77 8.75 3.65
N HIS A 177 -8.61 9.71 2.69
CA HIS A 177 -7.77 9.50 1.52
C HIS A 177 -6.81 10.64 1.23
N MET A 178 -5.67 10.29 0.60
CA MET A 178 -4.61 11.22 0.23
C MET A 178 -4.97 12.01 -1.02
N SER A 179 -4.94 13.33 -0.94
CA SER A 179 -5.02 14.18 -2.13
C SER A 179 -3.67 14.31 -2.82
N LEU A 180 -3.70 14.65 -4.11
CA LEU A 180 -2.50 15.01 -4.88
C LEU A 180 -1.69 16.11 -4.19
N GLU A 181 -2.38 17.13 -3.65
CA GLU A 181 -1.75 18.28 -3.02
C GLU A 181 -1.01 17.87 -1.74
N HIS A 182 -1.65 17.08 -0.88
CA HIS A 182 -1.02 16.56 0.34
C HIS A 182 0.13 15.59 0.03
N LEU A 183 -0.01 14.76 -1.01
CA LEU A 183 1.08 13.89 -1.44
C LEU A 183 2.29 14.69 -1.91
N ILE A 184 2.10 15.75 -2.71
CA ILE A 184 3.19 16.64 -3.17
C ILE A 184 3.88 17.29 -1.96
N GLU A 185 3.12 17.77 -0.99
CA GLU A 185 3.66 18.36 0.25
C GLU A 185 4.49 17.32 1.02
N LEU A 186 3.95 16.13 1.25
CA LEU A 186 4.66 15.03 1.90
C LEU A 186 5.96 14.67 1.18
N LEU A 187 5.91 14.51 -0.14
CA LEU A 187 7.09 14.18 -0.96
C LEU A 187 8.17 15.26 -0.89
N GLY A 188 7.80 16.52 -0.69
CA GLY A 188 8.74 17.64 -0.48
C GLY A 188 9.63 17.50 0.74
N HIS A 189 9.28 16.65 1.70
CA HIS A 189 10.08 16.36 2.89
C HIS A 189 11.10 15.23 2.70
N TYR A 190 11.06 14.52 1.56
CA TYR A 190 11.96 13.41 1.26
C TYR A 190 13.16 13.85 0.42
N ASP A 191 14.28 13.15 0.58
CA ASP A 191 15.44 13.25 -0.31
C ASP A 191 15.13 12.55 -1.64
N MET A 192 14.55 13.29 -2.58
CA MET A 192 14.15 12.77 -3.89
C MET A 192 15.34 12.32 -4.76
N SER A 193 16.59 12.74 -4.45
CA SER A 193 17.77 12.32 -5.21
C SER A 193 18.01 10.81 -5.18
N LYS A 194 17.45 10.12 -4.19
CA LYS A 194 17.54 8.66 -4.01
C LYS A 194 16.31 7.91 -4.51
N VAL A 195 15.21 8.61 -4.73
CA VAL A 195 13.95 7.99 -5.16
C VAL A 195 14.03 7.71 -6.65
N LYS A 196 14.01 6.43 -7.00
CA LYS A 196 14.08 5.93 -8.37
C LYS A 196 12.70 5.95 -9.04
N LYS A 197 11.65 5.55 -8.29
CA LYS A 197 10.31 5.39 -8.82
C LYS A 197 9.23 5.63 -7.78
N ILE A 198 8.16 6.26 -8.20
CA ILE A 198 6.94 6.49 -7.42
C ILE A 198 5.79 5.81 -8.15
N TYR A 199 5.06 4.97 -7.43
CA TYR A 199 3.83 4.32 -7.87
C TYR A 199 2.66 5.04 -7.22
N LEU A 200 1.76 5.60 -8.02
CA LEU A 200 0.52 6.20 -7.54
C LEU A 200 -0.57 5.14 -7.56
N MET A 201 -1.10 4.85 -6.38
CA MET A 201 -2.06 3.79 -6.15
C MET A 201 -3.41 4.35 -5.71
N HIS A 202 -4.44 3.50 -5.76
CA HIS A 202 -5.76 3.74 -5.20
C HIS A 202 -6.38 5.06 -5.70
N LEU A 203 -6.24 5.32 -7.01
CA LEU A 203 -6.85 6.47 -7.65
C LEU A 203 -8.39 6.29 -7.67
N SER A 204 -9.11 7.39 -7.46
CA SER A 204 -10.57 7.39 -7.59
C SER A 204 -10.98 7.45 -9.05
N ASP A 205 -11.85 6.56 -9.50
CA ASP A 205 -12.39 6.55 -10.86
C ASP A 205 -13.07 7.89 -11.24
N ASP A 206 -13.72 8.54 -10.26
CA ASP A 206 -14.52 9.75 -10.48
C ASP A 206 -13.81 11.06 -10.13
N ASN A 207 -12.75 11.02 -9.29
CA ASN A 207 -12.13 12.22 -8.69
C ASN A 207 -10.63 12.33 -8.96
N SER A 208 -10.09 11.52 -9.87
CA SER A 208 -8.69 11.58 -10.29
C SER A 208 -8.54 11.93 -11.77
N ASP A 209 -7.34 12.35 -12.15
CA ASP A 209 -6.87 12.52 -13.52
C ASP A 209 -5.44 11.98 -13.57
N GLU A 210 -5.29 10.77 -14.09
CA GLU A 210 -4.02 10.03 -14.12
C GLU A 210 -2.89 10.82 -14.78
N GLU A 211 -3.16 11.45 -15.93
CA GLU A 211 -2.16 12.20 -16.68
C GLU A 211 -1.73 13.48 -15.92
N MET A 212 -2.70 14.17 -15.30
CA MET A 212 -2.42 15.32 -14.46
C MET A 212 -1.61 14.89 -13.23
N PHE A 213 -2.01 13.81 -12.53
CA PHE A 213 -1.34 13.34 -11.32
C PHE A 213 0.11 12.92 -11.62
N ARG A 214 0.31 12.13 -12.66
CA ARG A 214 1.65 11.73 -13.14
C ARG A 214 2.52 12.94 -13.43
N ARG A 215 1.99 13.91 -14.16
CA ARG A 215 2.72 15.13 -14.54
C ARG A 215 3.09 15.97 -13.33
N GLU A 216 2.15 16.23 -12.41
CA GLU A 216 2.39 17.10 -11.25
C GLU A 216 3.37 16.45 -10.26
N ILE A 217 3.25 15.15 -9.98
CA ILE A 217 4.20 14.42 -9.12
C ILE A 217 5.59 14.39 -9.77
N ARG A 218 5.68 14.10 -11.07
CA ARG A 218 6.97 14.12 -11.79
C ARG A 218 7.61 15.50 -11.77
N ARG A 219 6.82 16.56 -11.93
CA ARG A 219 7.29 17.94 -11.85
C ARG A 219 7.82 18.30 -10.46
N ALA A 220 7.14 17.86 -9.41
CA ALA A 220 7.50 18.14 -8.02
C ALA A 220 8.74 17.37 -7.56
N THR A 221 8.94 16.13 -8.05
CA THR A 221 9.94 15.20 -7.51
C THR A 221 11.12 14.93 -8.43
N GLY A 222 10.93 15.06 -9.75
CA GLY A 222 11.91 14.62 -10.76
C GLY A 222 12.02 13.10 -10.92
N ALA A 223 11.30 12.30 -10.13
CA ALA A 223 11.34 10.85 -10.16
C ALA A 223 10.51 10.27 -11.33
N GLU A 224 10.77 9.01 -11.69
CA GLU A 224 9.87 8.24 -12.55
C GLU A 224 8.55 8.00 -11.82
N VAL A 225 7.41 8.18 -12.52
CA VAL A 225 6.07 8.01 -11.95
C VAL A 225 5.26 7.03 -12.79
N GLU A 226 4.74 6.01 -12.14
CA GLU A 226 3.82 5.01 -12.69
C GLU A 226 2.45 5.13 -12.00
N ILE A 227 1.37 5.02 -12.78
CA ILE A 227 0.01 4.87 -12.29
C ILE A 227 -0.30 3.36 -12.22
N CYS A 228 -0.87 2.92 -11.11
CA CYS A 228 -1.19 1.52 -10.84
C CYS A 228 -2.62 1.15 -11.23
#